data_734faeb5f5eddac9607ce920ab444ba1
#
_entry.id   734faeb5f5eddac9607ce920ab444ba1
#
_cell.length_a   1.000
_cell.length_b   1.000
_cell.length_c   1.000
_cell.angle_alpha   90.00
_cell.angle_beta   90.00
_cell.angle_gamma   90.00
#
_symmetry.space_group_name_H-M   'P 1'
#
loop_
_entity.id
_entity.type
_entity.pdbx_description
1 polymer ?
#
loop_
_entity_poly.entity_id
_entity_poly.type
_entity_poly.pdbx_seq_one_letter_code
_entity_poly.pdbx_strand_id
1 'polypeptide(L)'
;VIGEADGIQSTADEMACVHHSTNVIFNIMRGGFFANDGRIDVADFLAFVKQRSVAEYDKAARLLADMSMAGELLEKKLLKELIVATGDSQLLRLYMEYLPVIFSRRHGDPSRPWNKFNIALTDAAGNQVLNYEGNWRDIFQNWEALLMSYPEYIANVVAKFVNAMTIDGFNPYRISREGIDWECPDPSDPWAQFGYWGDHQVIYLQKLLELLADYDAALLDNYLSAKLFSTANVPYRLKSYEEICQDPRNSLIFDKDLSDELLRKAESLGSDQKLIQDKEGRVALVNLTAKLLQLVIAKAANLVPGGGVWMNTQRPEWNDANNALAGWGLSMVTTCYMERMLKFLIDIYGRHSEAVYEI
;
A
#
# COMPACT_ATOMS: atom_id res chain seq x y z
N VAL A 1 8.40 11.43 22.68
CA VAL A 1 7.92 10.32 21.83
C VAL A 1 6.40 10.31 21.79
N ILE A 2 5.68 10.19 22.92
CA ILE A 2 4.20 10.14 22.90
C ILE A 2 3.61 11.45 22.37
N GLY A 3 4.10 12.60 22.81
CA GLY A 3 3.64 13.91 22.33
C GLY A 3 3.93 14.16 20.85
N GLU A 4 4.97 13.56 20.29
CA GLU A 4 5.30 13.63 18.85
C GLU A 4 4.45 12.67 18.01
N ALA A 5 3.90 11.63 18.62
CA ALA A 5 3.12 10.61 17.93
C ALA A 5 1.61 10.85 18.00
N ASP A 6 1.17 11.81 18.80
CA ASP A 6 -0.25 12.11 19.03
C ASP A 6 -0.64 13.39 18.29
N GLY A 7 -1.23 13.25 17.10
CA GLY A 7 -1.73 14.38 16.30
C GLY A 7 -3.04 14.98 16.84
N ILE A 8 -3.77 14.27 17.72
CA ILE A 8 -4.99 14.74 18.38
C ILE A 8 -4.74 14.75 19.88
N GLN A 9 -4.42 15.92 20.42
CA GLN A 9 -3.95 16.03 21.81
C GLN A 9 -5.04 16.34 22.82
N SER A 10 -6.21 16.71 22.38
CA SER A 10 -7.31 17.02 23.28
C SER A 10 -8.68 16.71 22.71
N THR A 11 -9.56 16.19 23.54
CA THR A 11 -10.98 16.00 23.27
C THR A 11 -11.74 16.33 24.56
N ALA A 12 -13.00 16.76 24.45
CA ALA A 12 -13.87 16.98 25.58
C ALA A 12 -14.33 15.67 26.25
N ASP A 13 -14.15 14.54 25.57
CA ASP A 13 -14.49 13.21 26.09
C ASP A 13 -13.23 12.54 26.64
N GLU A 14 -13.19 12.38 27.96
CA GLU A 14 -12.07 11.78 28.68
C GLU A 14 -11.84 10.31 28.26
N MET A 15 -12.90 9.53 28.03
CA MET A 15 -12.78 8.13 27.58
C MET A 15 -12.22 8.04 26.17
N ALA A 16 -12.64 8.93 25.25
CA ALA A 16 -12.09 9.00 23.92
C ALA A 16 -10.59 9.34 23.97
N CYS A 17 -10.19 10.27 24.86
CA CYS A 17 -8.79 10.63 25.06
C CYS A 17 -7.96 9.44 25.57
N VAL A 18 -8.47 8.70 26.55
CA VAL A 18 -7.79 7.48 27.07
C VAL A 18 -7.66 6.42 25.99
N HIS A 19 -8.70 6.14 25.22
CA HIS A 19 -8.66 5.17 24.13
C HIS A 19 -7.68 5.60 23.05
N HIS A 20 -7.69 6.87 22.68
CA HIS A 20 -6.77 7.41 21.68
C HIS A 20 -5.31 7.28 22.13
N SER A 21 -4.98 7.74 23.33
CA SER A 21 -3.64 7.63 23.89
C SER A 21 -3.17 6.17 23.99
N THR A 22 -4.07 5.27 24.37
CA THR A 22 -3.77 3.83 24.42
C THR A 22 -3.44 3.28 23.02
N ASN A 23 -4.21 3.66 22.00
CA ASN A 23 -3.96 3.27 20.61
C ASN A 23 -2.63 3.84 20.10
N VAL A 24 -2.30 5.09 20.39
CA VAL A 24 -1.02 5.71 20.02
C VAL A 24 0.13 4.96 20.65
N ILE A 25 0.09 4.69 21.96
CA ILE A 25 1.12 3.92 22.67
C ILE A 25 1.28 2.53 22.05
N PHE A 26 0.18 1.85 21.77
CA PHE A 26 0.18 0.52 21.16
C PHE A 26 0.84 0.53 19.77
N ASN A 27 0.53 1.55 18.96
CA ASN A 27 1.14 1.70 17.63
C ASN A 27 2.63 2.02 17.70
N ILE A 28 3.05 2.89 18.61
CA ILE A 28 4.49 3.16 18.84
C ILE A 28 5.23 1.87 19.20
N MET A 29 4.63 1.03 20.04
CA MET A 29 5.25 -0.25 20.43
C MET A 29 5.26 -1.28 19.31
N ARG A 30 4.31 -1.26 18.39
CA ARG A 30 4.12 -2.28 17.36
C ARG A 30 4.44 -1.83 15.95
N GLY A 31 4.11 -0.62 15.58
CA GLY A 31 4.10 -0.20 14.18
C GLY A 31 4.81 1.12 13.89
N GLY A 32 5.14 1.91 14.89
CA GLY A 32 5.77 3.20 14.70
C GLY A 32 4.83 4.38 14.79
N PHE A 33 5.29 5.54 14.36
CA PHE A 33 4.58 6.82 14.43
C PHE A 33 5.04 7.75 13.31
N PHE A 34 4.29 8.81 13.07
CA PHE A 34 4.69 9.84 12.12
C PHE A 34 5.79 10.74 12.72
N ALA A 35 6.84 10.99 11.94
CA ALA A 35 7.92 11.89 12.32
C ALA A 35 7.47 13.35 12.29
N ASN A 36 8.13 14.19 13.08
CA ASN A 36 7.96 15.64 13.07
C ASN A 36 6.50 16.09 13.24
N ASP A 37 5.71 15.31 14.00
CA ASP A 37 4.27 15.57 14.18
C ASP A 37 3.51 15.66 12.85
N GLY A 38 3.83 14.75 11.92
CA GLY A 38 3.23 14.67 10.60
C GLY A 38 3.73 15.72 9.58
N ARG A 39 4.61 16.64 9.98
CA ARG A 39 5.23 17.58 9.04
C ARG A 39 6.29 16.88 8.19
N ILE A 40 6.46 17.35 6.97
CA ILE A 40 7.32 16.75 5.97
C ILE A 40 8.68 17.44 5.99
N ASP A 41 9.73 16.67 6.28
CA ASP A 41 11.10 17.07 6.02
C ASP A 41 11.36 17.02 4.52
N VAL A 42 11.69 18.17 3.94
CA VAL A 42 11.92 18.30 2.49
C VAL A 42 13.10 17.44 2.03
N ALA A 43 14.14 17.31 2.82
CA ALA A 43 15.29 16.48 2.46
C ALA A 43 14.90 15.00 2.43
N ASP A 44 14.11 14.55 3.39
CA ASP A 44 13.60 13.17 3.42
C ASP A 44 12.61 12.90 2.29
N PHE A 45 11.73 13.84 1.98
CA PHE A 45 10.83 13.73 0.83
C PHE A 45 11.60 13.60 -0.49
N LEU A 46 12.62 14.44 -0.70
CA LEU A 46 13.47 14.37 -1.89
C LEU A 46 14.25 13.06 -1.96
N ALA A 47 14.74 12.55 -0.83
CA ALA A 47 15.38 11.24 -0.77
C ALA A 47 14.42 10.11 -1.15
N PHE A 48 13.18 10.16 -0.67
CA PHE A 48 12.13 9.23 -1.06
C PHE A 48 11.84 9.31 -2.57
N VAL A 49 11.66 10.50 -3.13
CA VAL A 49 11.40 10.67 -4.57
C VAL A 49 12.56 10.11 -5.39
N LYS A 50 13.80 10.38 -5.00
CA LYS A 50 15.01 9.87 -5.68
C LYS A 50 15.08 8.34 -5.68
N GLN A 51 14.72 7.73 -4.56
CA GLN A 51 14.70 6.28 -4.41
C GLN A 51 13.64 5.63 -5.29
N ARG A 52 12.50 6.33 -5.50
CA ARG A 52 11.41 5.89 -6.36
C ARG A 52 11.68 6.17 -7.84
N SER A 53 12.11 7.37 -8.19
CA SER A 53 12.33 7.80 -9.57
C SER A 53 13.39 8.89 -9.65
N VAL A 54 14.50 8.59 -10.32
CA VAL A 54 15.57 9.58 -10.56
C VAL A 54 15.06 10.74 -11.43
N ALA A 55 14.23 10.46 -12.42
CA ALA A 55 13.67 11.50 -13.32
C ALA A 55 12.75 12.48 -12.57
N GLU A 56 11.91 11.97 -11.67
CA GLU A 56 11.01 12.82 -10.87
C GLU A 56 11.77 13.58 -9.76
N TYR A 57 12.87 13.03 -9.25
CA TYR A 57 13.72 13.71 -8.29
C TYR A 57 14.26 15.05 -8.83
N ASP A 58 14.72 15.09 -10.07
CA ASP A 58 15.27 16.31 -10.67
C ASP A 58 14.20 17.41 -10.79
N LYS A 59 12.94 17.05 -11.02
CA LYS A 59 11.80 17.97 -11.05
C LYS A 59 11.47 18.48 -9.65
N ALA A 60 11.33 17.57 -8.68
CA ALA A 60 11.03 17.92 -7.31
C ALA A 60 12.12 18.78 -6.67
N ALA A 61 13.39 18.45 -6.90
CA ALA A 61 14.52 19.20 -6.38
C ALA A 61 14.56 20.63 -6.93
N ARG A 62 14.29 20.83 -8.21
CA ARG A 62 14.19 22.17 -8.79
C ARG A 62 13.02 22.96 -8.19
N LEU A 63 11.84 22.38 -8.13
CA LEU A 63 10.65 23.01 -7.56
C LEU A 63 10.93 23.54 -6.14
N LEU A 64 11.49 22.70 -5.27
CA LEU A 64 11.69 23.04 -3.87
C LEU A 64 12.92 23.95 -3.64
N ALA A 65 13.95 23.88 -4.50
CA ALA A 65 15.08 24.81 -4.48
C ALA A 65 14.65 26.22 -4.92
N ASP A 66 13.85 26.34 -5.99
CA ASP A 66 13.31 27.61 -6.47
C ASP A 66 12.46 28.33 -5.43
N MET A 67 11.82 27.57 -4.55
CA MET A 67 11.03 28.10 -3.43
C MET A 67 11.86 28.32 -2.14
N SER A 68 13.19 28.10 -2.19
CA SER A 68 14.11 28.21 -1.03
C SER A 68 13.71 27.35 0.17
N MET A 69 13.09 26.20 -0.06
CA MET A 69 12.54 25.30 0.98
C MET A 69 13.45 24.11 1.29
N ALA A 70 14.64 24.05 0.72
CA ALA A 70 15.57 22.96 1.00
C ALA A 70 15.98 22.94 2.49
N GLY A 71 15.76 21.79 3.15
CA GLY A 71 16.06 21.61 4.57
C GLY A 71 14.98 22.14 5.53
N GLU A 72 13.82 22.54 5.04
CA GLU A 72 12.70 23.00 5.86
C GLU A 72 11.77 21.85 6.25
N LEU A 73 10.99 22.06 7.33
CA LEU A 73 9.84 21.24 7.69
C LEU A 73 8.57 21.91 7.14
N LEU A 74 7.91 21.26 6.22
CA LEU A 74 6.69 21.77 5.59
C LEU A 74 5.44 21.14 6.16
N GLU A 75 4.40 21.97 6.27
CA GLU A 75 3.04 21.43 6.41
C GLU A 75 2.67 20.61 5.16
N LYS A 76 2.06 19.45 5.38
CA LYS A 76 1.65 18.54 4.30
C LYS A 76 0.80 19.23 3.23
N LYS A 77 -0.10 20.13 3.66
CA LYS A 77 -0.97 20.89 2.76
C LYS A 77 -0.17 21.79 1.82
N LEU A 78 0.83 22.50 2.33
CA LEU A 78 1.67 23.39 1.53
C LEU A 78 2.43 22.60 0.45
N LEU A 79 3.07 21.49 0.81
CA LEU A 79 3.76 20.65 -0.16
C LEU A 79 2.79 20.14 -1.25
N LYS A 80 1.55 19.76 -0.87
CA LYS A 80 0.52 19.35 -1.83
C LYS A 80 0.20 20.47 -2.82
N GLU A 81 -0.02 21.68 -2.34
CA GLU A 81 -0.35 22.83 -3.17
C GLU A 81 0.75 23.15 -4.17
N LEU A 82 2.02 23.09 -3.74
CA LEU A 82 3.17 23.30 -4.61
C LEU A 82 3.25 22.25 -5.73
N ILE A 83 3.06 20.98 -5.37
CA ILE A 83 3.12 19.87 -6.34
C ILE A 83 1.94 19.94 -7.32
N VAL A 84 0.72 20.18 -6.83
CA VAL A 84 -0.48 20.32 -7.68
C VAL A 84 -0.32 21.46 -8.67
N ALA A 85 0.31 22.58 -8.26
CA ALA A 85 0.56 23.72 -9.14
C ALA A 85 1.50 23.38 -10.33
N THR A 86 2.30 22.31 -10.23
CA THR A 86 3.14 21.87 -11.36
C THR A 86 2.34 21.19 -12.48
N GLY A 87 1.16 20.65 -12.19
CA GLY A 87 0.39 19.80 -13.10
C GLY A 87 1.03 18.43 -13.38
N ASP A 88 2.12 18.06 -12.69
CA ASP A 88 2.81 16.80 -12.92
C ASP A 88 2.16 15.66 -12.11
N SER A 89 1.46 14.76 -12.81
CA SER A 89 0.76 13.64 -12.22
C SER A 89 1.69 12.57 -11.60
N GLN A 90 2.91 12.44 -12.11
CA GLN A 90 3.90 11.50 -11.59
C GLN A 90 4.42 11.98 -10.23
N LEU A 91 4.73 13.25 -10.14
CA LEU A 91 5.17 13.86 -8.88
C LEU A 91 4.03 13.88 -7.84
N LEU A 92 2.79 14.15 -8.28
CA LEU A 92 1.62 14.08 -7.42
C LEU A 92 1.39 12.65 -6.88
N ARG A 93 1.54 11.61 -7.72
CA ARG A 93 1.48 10.21 -7.28
C ARG A 93 2.54 9.91 -6.21
N LEU A 94 3.78 10.34 -6.42
CA LEU A 94 4.85 10.14 -5.43
C LEU A 94 4.56 10.83 -4.11
N TYR A 95 4.06 12.07 -4.16
CA TYR A 95 3.57 12.75 -2.95
C TYR A 95 2.46 11.96 -2.25
N MET A 96 1.52 11.39 -2.99
CA MET A 96 0.44 10.60 -2.43
C MET A 96 0.94 9.29 -1.80
N GLU A 97 2.09 8.76 -2.21
CA GLU A 97 2.68 7.55 -1.61
C GLU A 97 3.66 7.86 -0.47
N TYR A 98 4.05 9.12 -0.28
CA TYR A 98 4.99 9.49 0.76
C TYR A 98 4.36 9.42 2.15
N LEU A 99 5.05 8.76 3.06
CA LEU A 99 4.67 8.61 4.46
C LEU A 99 5.90 8.85 5.34
N PRO A 100 5.94 9.90 6.15
CA PRO A 100 7.04 10.18 7.06
C PRO A 100 6.94 9.33 8.33
N VAL A 101 6.97 8.01 8.18
CA VAL A 101 6.77 7.06 9.28
C VAL A 101 8.11 6.54 9.80
N ILE A 102 8.27 6.60 11.13
CA ILE A 102 9.31 5.89 11.86
C ILE A 102 8.72 4.58 12.39
N PHE A 103 9.30 3.47 11.96
CA PHE A 103 8.75 2.16 12.19
C PHE A 103 9.48 1.41 13.30
N SER A 104 8.75 0.58 14.06
CA SER A 104 9.33 -0.22 15.13
C SER A 104 9.79 -1.59 14.62
N ARG A 105 10.87 -2.13 15.22
CA ARG A 105 11.39 -3.46 14.92
C ARG A 105 10.44 -4.62 15.25
N ARG A 106 9.37 -4.38 15.98
CA ARG A 106 8.40 -5.42 16.34
C ARG A 106 7.32 -5.61 15.30
N HIS A 107 7.38 -4.85 14.25
CA HIS A 107 6.45 -4.97 13.17
C HIS A 107 6.73 -6.25 12.37
N GLY A 108 5.69 -7.03 12.15
CA GLY A 108 5.84 -8.36 11.58
C GLY A 108 6.67 -9.25 12.51
N ASP A 109 6.11 -10.12 13.24
CA ASP A 109 6.72 -10.96 14.26
C ASP A 109 8.15 -11.44 13.85
N PRO A 110 9.24 -10.82 14.37
CA PRO A 110 10.60 -11.14 13.97
C PRO A 110 11.06 -12.53 14.44
N SER A 111 10.26 -13.20 15.27
CA SER A 111 10.52 -14.57 15.71
C SER A 111 10.15 -15.62 14.67
N ARG A 112 9.40 -15.22 13.62
CA ARG A 112 8.98 -16.13 12.56
C ARG A 112 10.02 -16.22 11.45
N PRO A 113 10.40 -17.41 11.00
CA PRO A 113 11.50 -17.59 10.04
C PRO A 113 11.21 -16.99 8.64
N TRP A 114 9.95 -16.76 8.32
CA TRP A 114 9.54 -16.12 7.05
C TRP A 114 9.50 -14.59 7.09
N ASN A 115 9.66 -13.97 8.26
CA ASN A 115 9.71 -12.52 8.40
C ASN A 115 11.15 -12.02 8.26
N LYS A 116 11.61 -11.87 7.02
CA LYS A 116 12.94 -11.36 6.68
C LYS A 116 12.88 -9.84 6.40
N PHE A 117 12.37 -9.05 7.37
CA PHE A 117 12.26 -7.60 7.19
C PHE A 117 13.50 -6.88 7.68
N ASN A 118 13.99 -5.97 6.87
CA ASN A 118 15.13 -5.11 7.19
C ASN A 118 14.63 -3.72 7.57
N ILE A 119 14.34 -3.51 8.85
CA ILE A 119 13.94 -2.20 9.38
C ILE A 119 15.17 -1.51 9.93
N ALA A 120 15.76 -0.62 9.15
CA ALA A 120 16.82 0.26 9.61
C ALA A 120 16.20 1.46 10.34
N LEU A 121 16.55 1.64 11.62
CA LEU A 121 16.13 2.81 12.41
C LEU A 121 17.17 3.93 12.39
N THR A 122 18.41 3.59 12.07
CA THR A 122 19.53 4.52 11.96
C THR A 122 20.37 4.20 10.75
N ASP A 123 20.98 5.22 10.15
CA ASP A 123 22.00 5.07 9.13
C ASP A 123 23.36 4.65 9.74
N ALA A 124 24.38 4.49 8.90
CA ALA A 124 25.72 4.14 9.32
C ALA A 124 26.39 5.22 10.21
N ALA A 125 25.93 6.46 10.15
CA ALA A 125 26.38 7.58 10.98
C ALA A 125 25.62 7.70 12.31
N GLY A 126 24.57 6.86 12.52
CA GLY A 126 23.73 6.89 13.72
C GLY A 126 22.55 7.87 13.65
N ASN A 127 22.32 8.54 12.53
CA ASN A 127 21.17 9.41 12.35
C ASN A 127 19.89 8.58 12.20
N GLN A 128 18.78 9.10 12.72
CA GLN A 128 17.48 8.47 12.57
C GLN A 128 17.04 8.44 11.10
N VAL A 129 16.53 7.30 10.66
CA VAL A 129 16.04 7.08 9.28
C VAL A 129 14.57 6.80 9.32
N LEU A 130 13.81 7.43 8.43
CA LEU A 130 12.41 7.09 8.20
C LEU A 130 12.37 5.85 7.33
N ASN A 131 11.95 4.74 7.90
CA ASN A 131 11.89 3.47 7.19
C ASN A 131 10.74 2.60 7.70
N TYR A 132 10.16 1.84 6.82
CA TYR A 132 9.21 0.79 7.13
C TYR A 132 9.29 -0.33 6.09
N GLU A 133 9.13 -1.55 6.56
CA GLU A 133 9.06 -2.74 5.73
C GLU A 133 8.21 -3.78 6.45
N GLY A 134 7.38 -4.51 5.74
CA GLY A 134 6.55 -5.54 6.34
C GLY A 134 5.56 -6.16 5.35
N ASN A 135 4.78 -7.11 5.85
CA ASN A 135 3.68 -7.66 5.09
C ASN A 135 2.43 -6.75 5.18
N TRP A 136 1.53 -6.92 4.24
CA TRP A 136 0.31 -6.12 4.11
C TRP A 136 -0.56 -6.14 5.36
N ARG A 137 -0.81 -7.30 5.94
CA ARG A 137 -1.68 -7.45 7.09
C ARG A 137 -1.17 -6.66 8.29
N ASP A 138 0.12 -6.83 8.61
CA ASP A 138 0.68 -6.27 9.83
C ASP A 138 0.84 -4.74 9.72
N ILE A 139 1.22 -4.23 8.54
CA ILE A 139 1.36 -2.80 8.30
C ILE A 139 -0.01 -2.10 8.35
N PHE A 140 -0.93 -2.47 7.50
CA PHE A 140 -2.19 -1.72 7.36
C PHE A 140 -3.10 -1.86 8.57
N GLN A 141 -3.06 -2.99 9.27
CA GLN A 141 -3.77 -3.15 10.53
C GLN A 141 -3.32 -2.15 11.60
N ASN A 142 -2.02 -1.88 11.69
CA ASN A 142 -1.49 -0.91 12.64
C ASN A 142 -1.70 0.53 12.18
N TRP A 143 -1.57 0.79 10.88
CA TRP A 143 -1.77 2.13 10.34
C TRP A 143 -3.23 2.59 10.41
N GLU A 144 -4.21 1.71 10.36
CA GLU A 144 -5.62 2.07 10.59
C GLU A 144 -5.79 2.86 11.90
N ALA A 145 -5.21 2.36 13.01
CA ALA A 145 -5.28 3.05 14.29
C ALA A 145 -4.43 4.33 14.32
N LEU A 146 -3.25 4.35 13.68
CA LEU A 146 -2.39 5.52 13.60
C LEU A 146 -3.06 6.68 12.85
N LEU A 147 -3.84 6.38 11.82
CA LEU A 147 -4.56 7.36 11.02
C LEU A 147 -5.70 8.06 11.78
N MET A 148 -6.12 7.56 12.92
CA MET A 148 -7.03 8.29 13.82
C MET A 148 -6.35 9.51 14.46
N SER A 149 -5.02 9.48 14.62
CA SER A 149 -4.22 10.62 15.07
C SER A 149 -3.80 11.56 13.94
N TYR A 150 -3.63 11.00 12.73
CA TYR A 150 -3.14 11.74 11.55
C TYR A 150 -4.07 11.54 10.35
N PRO A 151 -5.33 12.00 10.45
CA PRO A 151 -6.34 11.72 9.43
C PRO A 151 -6.00 12.31 8.06
N GLU A 152 -5.19 13.36 8.00
CA GLU A 152 -4.69 13.94 6.75
C GLU A 152 -3.84 12.97 5.92
N TYR A 153 -3.32 11.88 6.54
CA TYR A 153 -2.55 10.85 5.86
C TYR A 153 -3.38 9.64 5.40
N ILE A 154 -4.69 9.59 5.67
CA ILE A 154 -5.56 8.48 5.23
C ILE A 154 -5.44 8.28 3.72
N ALA A 155 -5.54 9.34 2.93
CA ALA A 155 -5.42 9.29 1.48
C ALA A 155 -4.07 8.74 1.01
N ASN A 156 -2.98 9.05 1.72
CA ASN A 156 -1.64 8.56 1.40
C ASN A 156 -1.53 7.04 1.66
N VAL A 157 -2.12 6.56 2.74
CA VAL A 157 -2.14 5.12 3.05
C VAL A 157 -3.01 4.37 2.05
N VAL A 158 -4.18 4.91 1.66
CA VAL A 158 -5.00 4.37 0.57
C VAL A 158 -4.21 4.29 -0.73
N ALA A 159 -3.53 5.38 -1.12
CA ALA A 159 -2.72 5.40 -2.34
C ALA A 159 -1.58 4.38 -2.29
N LYS A 160 -0.87 4.29 -1.17
CA LYS A 160 0.20 3.31 -0.97
C LYS A 160 -0.30 1.88 -1.13
N PHE A 161 -1.50 1.59 -0.63
CA PHE A 161 -2.15 0.30 -0.77
C PHE A 161 -2.53 0.00 -2.22
N VAL A 162 -3.27 0.91 -2.83
CA VAL A 162 -3.84 0.75 -4.19
C VAL A 162 -2.75 0.67 -5.25
N ASN A 163 -1.70 1.48 -5.14
CA ASN A 163 -0.61 1.55 -6.10
C ASN A 163 0.25 0.28 -6.16
N ALA A 164 0.22 -0.52 -5.10
CA ALA A 164 0.93 -1.79 -5.07
C ALA A 164 0.10 -2.98 -5.58
N MET A 165 -1.17 -2.78 -5.95
CA MET A 165 -1.97 -3.85 -6.55
C MET A 165 -1.44 -4.23 -7.93
N THR A 166 -1.35 -5.54 -8.17
CA THR A 166 -1.00 -6.11 -9.48
C THR A 166 -2.17 -6.06 -10.45
N ILE A 167 -1.90 -6.35 -11.72
CA ILE A 167 -2.95 -6.41 -12.75
C ILE A 167 -4.01 -7.49 -12.48
N ASP A 168 -3.64 -8.54 -11.76
CA ASP A 168 -4.55 -9.63 -11.39
C ASP A 168 -5.38 -9.31 -10.13
N GLY A 169 -5.25 -8.09 -9.58
CA GLY A 169 -6.01 -7.65 -8.42
C GLY A 169 -5.47 -8.17 -7.09
N PHE A 170 -4.19 -8.48 -6.99
CA PHE A 170 -3.52 -8.94 -5.77
C PHE A 170 -2.44 -7.96 -5.33
N ASN A 171 -2.03 -8.02 -4.06
CA ASN A 171 -0.88 -7.29 -3.58
C ASN A 171 0.34 -8.22 -3.48
N PRO A 172 1.56 -7.73 -3.73
CA PRO A 172 2.78 -8.50 -3.51
C PRO A 172 2.95 -8.82 -2.03
N TYR A 173 3.82 -9.79 -1.74
CA TYR A 173 4.07 -10.24 -0.38
C TYR A 173 4.49 -9.12 0.56
N ARG A 174 5.40 -8.28 0.12
CA ARG A 174 6.10 -7.29 0.93
C ARG A 174 5.88 -5.89 0.43
N ILE A 175 5.76 -4.96 1.38
CA ILE A 175 5.74 -3.53 1.13
C ILE A 175 6.83 -2.87 1.96
N SER A 176 7.49 -1.89 1.37
CA SER A 176 8.51 -1.07 2.03
C SER A 176 8.31 0.41 1.70
N ARG A 177 9.13 1.24 2.32
CA ARG A 177 9.25 2.65 1.95
C ARG A 177 9.56 2.82 0.46
N GLU A 178 10.43 1.98 -0.07
CA GLU A 178 10.86 1.98 -1.47
C GLU A 178 9.77 1.53 -2.46
N GLY A 179 8.69 0.95 -1.97
CA GLY A 179 7.58 0.49 -2.79
C GLY A 179 7.24 -0.97 -2.58
N ILE A 180 7.11 -1.70 -3.68
CA ILE A 180 6.80 -3.13 -3.68
C ILE A 180 8.06 -3.98 -3.76
N ASP A 181 7.93 -5.19 -3.24
CA ASP A 181 8.95 -6.21 -3.39
C ASP A 181 8.31 -7.61 -3.45
N TRP A 182 9.06 -8.60 -3.90
CA TRP A 182 8.62 -9.98 -4.01
C TRP A 182 9.71 -10.95 -3.58
N GLU A 183 9.31 -12.15 -3.18
CA GLU A 183 10.24 -13.23 -2.91
C GLU A 183 10.60 -13.94 -4.23
N CYS A 184 11.89 -14.22 -4.42
CA CYS A 184 12.34 -15.07 -5.49
C CYS A 184 12.30 -16.53 -5.02
N PRO A 185 11.79 -17.48 -5.81
CA PRO A 185 11.83 -18.88 -5.45
C PRO A 185 13.28 -19.36 -5.23
N ASP A 186 13.52 -19.93 -4.07
CA ASP A 186 14.82 -20.54 -3.72
C ASP A 186 14.58 -22.01 -3.35
N PRO A 187 15.08 -22.98 -4.16
CA PRO A 187 14.92 -24.41 -3.87
C PRO A 187 15.53 -24.84 -2.53
N SER A 188 16.50 -24.10 -2.01
CA SER A 188 17.13 -24.37 -0.72
C SER A 188 16.37 -23.84 0.48
N ASP A 189 15.45 -22.92 0.26
CA ASP A 189 14.61 -22.30 1.31
C ASP A 189 13.12 -22.66 1.06
N PRO A 190 12.54 -23.58 1.84
CA PRO A 190 11.13 -23.96 1.67
C PRO A 190 10.17 -22.80 1.95
N TRP A 191 10.67 -21.68 2.49
CA TRP A 191 9.88 -20.49 2.79
C TRP A 191 10.02 -19.37 1.74
N ALA A 192 10.91 -19.51 0.75
CA ALA A 192 11.17 -18.51 -0.29
C ALA A 192 10.18 -18.53 -1.45
N GLN A 193 8.96 -19.04 -1.27
CA GLN A 193 7.94 -19.09 -2.33
C GLN A 193 6.71 -18.24 -2.01
N PHE A 194 6.88 -17.20 -1.23
CA PHE A 194 5.82 -16.28 -0.85
C PHE A 194 5.69 -15.16 -1.88
N GLY A 195 5.26 -15.46 -3.07
CA GLY A 195 5.26 -14.44 -4.10
C GLY A 195 4.04 -13.56 -4.15
N TYR A 196 2.89 -14.06 -3.70
CA TYR A 196 1.67 -13.51 -4.24
C TYR A 196 0.45 -13.73 -3.33
N TRP A 197 -0.02 -12.64 -2.72
CA TRP A 197 -1.07 -12.72 -1.71
C TRP A 197 -2.16 -11.70 -1.95
N GLY A 198 -3.39 -12.09 -1.76
CA GLY A 198 -4.52 -11.23 -2.01
C GLY A 198 -5.69 -11.36 -1.05
N ASP A 199 -5.59 -12.21 -0.06
CA ASP A 199 -6.72 -12.55 0.79
C ASP A 199 -7.14 -11.41 1.75
N HIS A 200 -6.17 -10.62 2.23
CA HIS A 200 -6.45 -9.51 3.15
C HIS A 200 -6.77 -8.17 2.47
N GLN A 201 -6.67 -8.11 1.17
CA GLN A 201 -6.76 -6.88 0.38
C GLN A 201 -8.11 -6.19 0.52
N VAL A 202 -9.19 -6.93 0.32
CA VAL A 202 -10.54 -6.40 0.44
C VAL A 202 -10.87 -5.96 1.86
N ILE A 203 -10.18 -6.49 2.86
CA ILE A 203 -10.41 -6.16 4.27
C ILE A 203 -9.83 -4.80 4.60
N TYR A 204 -8.51 -4.64 4.45
CA TYR A 204 -7.83 -3.42 4.90
C TYR A 204 -8.09 -2.23 3.98
N LEU A 205 -8.17 -2.46 2.66
CA LEU A 205 -8.53 -1.39 1.74
C LEU A 205 -9.95 -0.87 2.00
N GLN A 206 -10.91 -1.77 2.26
CA GLN A 206 -12.28 -1.37 2.59
C GLN A 206 -12.32 -0.45 3.81
N LYS A 207 -11.66 -0.83 4.89
CA LYS A 207 -11.63 -0.02 6.12
C LYS A 207 -10.99 1.35 5.90
N LEU A 208 -9.92 1.41 5.12
CA LEU A 208 -9.25 2.66 4.79
C LEU A 208 -10.11 3.56 3.87
N LEU A 209 -10.85 2.97 2.93
CA LEU A 209 -11.76 3.72 2.07
C LEU A 209 -12.95 4.30 2.86
N GLU A 210 -13.48 3.55 3.81
CA GLU A 210 -14.52 4.04 4.72
C GLU A 210 -13.99 5.21 5.58
N LEU A 211 -12.79 5.08 6.16
CA LEU A 211 -12.14 6.18 6.88
C LEU A 211 -11.94 7.41 5.98
N LEU A 212 -11.53 7.21 4.73
CA LEU A 212 -11.36 8.32 3.79
C LEU A 212 -12.71 8.97 3.45
N ALA A 213 -13.77 8.18 3.26
CA ALA A 213 -15.11 8.68 2.98
C ALA A 213 -15.65 9.53 4.15
N ASP A 214 -15.38 9.11 5.39
CA ASP A 214 -15.81 9.82 6.59
C ASP A 214 -15.00 11.11 6.83
N TYR A 215 -13.71 11.11 6.50
CA TYR A 215 -12.82 12.25 6.68
C TYR A 215 -12.88 13.30 5.56
N ASP A 216 -12.83 12.84 4.30
CA ASP A 216 -12.82 13.69 3.10
C ASP A 216 -13.49 12.99 1.91
N ALA A 217 -14.83 12.96 1.92
CA ALA A 217 -15.62 12.37 0.85
C ALA A 217 -15.36 13.02 -0.51
N ALA A 218 -15.11 14.33 -0.56
CA ALA A 218 -14.85 15.04 -1.81
C ALA A 218 -13.52 14.61 -2.44
N LEU A 219 -12.50 14.33 -1.63
CA LEU A 219 -11.23 13.81 -2.12
C LEU A 219 -11.39 12.38 -2.65
N LEU A 220 -12.16 11.54 -1.97
CA LEU A 220 -12.48 10.20 -2.46
C LEU A 220 -13.21 10.26 -3.81
N ASP A 221 -14.23 11.12 -3.93
CA ASP A 221 -15.00 11.29 -5.18
C ASP A 221 -14.08 11.75 -6.33
N ASN A 222 -13.15 12.66 -6.07
CA ASN A 222 -12.15 13.08 -7.07
C ASN A 222 -11.26 11.91 -7.52
N TYR A 223 -10.86 11.03 -6.62
CA TYR A 223 -10.01 9.88 -6.94
C TYR A 223 -10.70 8.84 -7.84
N LEU A 224 -12.03 8.79 -7.85
CA LEU A 224 -12.76 7.87 -8.71
C LEU A 224 -12.48 8.12 -10.21
N SER A 225 -12.18 9.34 -10.60
CA SER A 225 -11.92 9.72 -12.01
C SER A 225 -10.49 10.15 -12.30
N ALA A 226 -9.75 10.64 -11.29
CA ALA A 226 -8.40 11.16 -11.49
C ALA A 226 -7.38 10.03 -11.73
N LYS A 227 -6.61 10.09 -12.82
CA LYS A 227 -5.56 9.11 -13.16
C LYS A 227 -4.30 9.37 -12.31
N LEU A 228 -4.29 8.81 -11.10
CA LEU A 228 -3.25 9.04 -10.09
C LEU A 228 -2.68 7.74 -9.49
N PHE A 229 -3.18 6.58 -9.90
CA PHE A 229 -2.83 5.30 -9.28
C PHE A 229 -2.06 4.41 -10.24
N SER A 230 -0.99 3.81 -9.72
CA SER A 230 -0.13 2.88 -10.46
C SER A 230 -0.56 1.43 -10.29
N THR A 231 0.11 0.53 -11.01
CA THR A 231 -0.09 -0.92 -10.94
C THR A 231 1.27 -1.61 -10.80
N ALA A 232 1.37 -2.52 -9.85
CA ALA A 232 2.58 -3.29 -9.61
C ALA A 232 2.83 -4.32 -10.72
N ASN A 233 4.08 -4.43 -11.16
CA ASN A 233 4.50 -5.40 -12.16
C ASN A 233 5.35 -6.52 -11.53
N VAL A 234 4.76 -7.26 -10.59
CA VAL A 234 5.48 -8.39 -9.97
C VAL A 234 5.70 -9.51 -10.99
N PRO A 235 6.83 -10.25 -10.92
CA PRO A 235 7.19 -11.30 -11.86
C PRO A 235 6.49 -12.64 -11.55
N TYR A 236 5.23 -12.57 -11.15
CA TYR A 236 4.38 -13.73 -10.96
C TYR A 236 3.16 -13.63 -11.86
N ARG A 237 2.77 -14.74 -12.46
CA ARG A 237 1.61 -14.84 -13.36
C ARG A 237 0.74 -16.01 -12.93
N LEU A 238 -0.57 -15.82 -12.98
CA LEU A 238 -1.51 -16.90 -12.82
C LEU A 238 -1.43 -17.81 -14.04
N LYS A 239 -1.46 -19.12 -13.81
CA LYS A 239 -1.60 -20.12 -14.87
C LYS A 239 -2.99 -20.06 -15.48
N SER A 240 -3.16 -20.64 -16.65
CA SER A 240 -4.47 -20.80 -17.28
C SER A 240 -5.41 -21.63 -16.40
N TYR A 241 -6.71 -21.46 -16.60
CA TYR A 241 -7.71 -22.22 -15.85
C TYR A 241 -7.52 -23.73 -16.03
N GLU A 242 -7.21 -24.17 -17.23
CA GLU A 242 -6.97 -25.56 -17.58
C GLU A 242 -5.77 -26.15 -16.82
N GLU A 243 -4.69 -25.40 -16.74
CA GLU A 243 -3.49 -25.81 -15.98
C GLU A 243 -3.77 -25.85 -14.47
N ILE A 244 -4.51 -24.87 -13.93
CA ILE A 244 -4.91 -24.85 -12.53
C ILE A 244 -5.84 -26.02 -12.20
N CYS A 245 -6.74 -26.41 -13.10
CA CYS A 245 -7.58 -27.59 -12.91
C CYS A 245 -6.78 -28.90 -12.87
N GLN A 246 -5.65 -28.98 -13.60
CA GLN A 246 -4.79 -30.16 -13.59
C GLN A 246 -3.91 -30.25 -12.33
N ASP A 247 -3.38 -29.12 -11.88
CA ASP A 247 -2.57 -29.02 -10.66
C ASP A 247 -2.93 -27.76 -9.86
N PRO A 248 -4.01 -27.80 -9.06
CA PRO A 248 -4.51 -26.65 -8.34
C PRO A 248 -3.57 -26.13 -7.23
N ARG A 249 -2.57 -26.92 -6.85
CA ARG A 249 -1.55 -26.50 -5.86
C ARG A 249 -0.42 -25.69 -6.46
N ASN A 250 -0.34 -25.64 -7.78
CA ASN A 250 0.72 -24.96 -8.51
C ASN A 250 0.10 -23.96 -9.51
N SER A 251 -0.50 -22.90 -8.95
CA SER A 251 -1.30 -21.92 -9.71
C SER A 251 -0.48 -20.76 -10.28
N LEU A 252 0.81 -20.62 -9.91
CA LEU A 252 1.64 -19.49 -10.28
C LEU A 252 2.86 -19.90 -11.11
N ILE A 253 3.27 -18.98 -11.98
CA ILE A 253 4.54 -19.05 -12.71
C ILE A 253 5.39 -17.87 -12.24
N PHE A 254 6.63 -18.14 -11.82
CA PHE A 254 7.63 -17.11 -11.58
C PHE A 254 8.42 -16.82 -12.86
N ASP A 255 8.36 -15.57 -13.30
CA ASP A 255 9.09 -15.09 -14.48
C ASP A 255 10.45 -14.52 -14.02
N LYS A 256 11.46 -15.37 -14.05
CA LYS A 256 12.81 -15.02 -13.61
C LYS A 256 13.43 -13.91 -14.47
N ASP A 257 13.25 -13.95 -15.78
CA ASP A 257 13.86 -12.99 -16.69
C ASP A 257 13.27 -11.59 -16.47
N LEU A 258 11.95 -11.51 -16.28
CA LEU A 258 11.29 -10.26 -15.89
C LEU A 258 11.75 -9.78 -14.51
N SER A 259 11.89 -10.67 -13.54
CA SER A 259 12.41 -10.31 -12.21
C SER A 259 13.79 -9.68 -12.30
N ASP A 260 14.72 -10.34 -13.00
CA ASP A 260 16.09 -9.86 -13.16
C ASP A 260 16.14 -8.51 -13.93
N GLU A 261 15.28 -8.32 -14.92
CA GLU A 261 15.16 -7.08 -15.66
C GLU A 261 14.66 -5.93 -14.78
N LEU A 262 13.57 -6.14 -14.04
CA LEU A 262 12.96 -5.10 -13.18
C LEU A 262 13.91 -4.70 -12.05
N LEU A 263 14.58 -5.64 -11.40
CA LEU A 263 15.54 -5.36 -10.35
C LEU A 263 16.72 -4.53 -10.88
N ARG A 264 17.31 -4.92 -12.01
CA ARG A 264 18.41 -4.17 -12.63
C ARG A 264 18.01 -2.75 -13.03
N LYS A 265 16.80 -2.55 -13.59
CA LYS A 265 16.28 -1.21 -13.91
C LYS A 265 16.07 -0.39 -12.65
N ALA A 266 15.53 -1.00 -11.59
CA ALA A 266 15.27 -0.32 -10.33
C ALA A 266 16.55 0.19 -9.66
N GLU A 267 17.67 -0.55 -9.74
CA GLU A 267 18.97 -0.10 -9.21
C GLU A 267 19.47 1.19 -9.85
N SER A 268 19.19 1.42 -11.12
CA SER A 268 19.72 2.58 -11.86
C SER A 268 18.73 3.75 -11.99
N LEU A 269 17.43 3.48 -12.08
CA LEU A 269 16.41 4.46 -12.39
C LEU A 269 15.42 4.71 -11.23
N GLY A 270 15.47 3.87 -10.20
CA GLY A 270 14.59 3.92 -9.04
C GLY A 270 13.51 2.81 -9.05
N SER A 271 12.93 2.57 -7.89
CA SER A 271 12.03 1.43 -7.65
C SER A 271 10.71 1.48 -8.42
N ASP A 272 10.34 2.62 -8.98
CA ASP A 272 9.18 2.78 -9.86
C ASP A 272 9.29 1.94 -11.15
N GLN A 273 10.48 1.46 -11.49
CA GLN A 273 10.67 0.49 -12.57
C GLN A 273 10.02 -0.88 -12.28
N LYS A 274 9.64 -1.14 -11.04
CA LYS A 274 8.84 -2.30 -10.63
C LYS A 274 7.33 -2.12 -10.84
N LEU A 275 6.91 -0.98 -11.38
CA LEU A 275 5.52 -0.67 -11.73
C LEU A 275 5.32 -0.83 -13.24
N ILE A 276 4.06 -0.97 -13.68
CA ILE A 276 3.73 -1.00 -15.11
C ILE A 276 4.03 0.38 -15.72
N GLN A 277 4.78 0.35 -16.83
CA GLN A 277 5.16 1.54 -17.58
C GLN A 277 4.28 1.73 -18.81
N ASP A 278 4.08 2.99 -19.21
CA ASP A 278 3.49 3.36 -20.49
C ASP A 278 4.52 3.23 -21.65
N LYS A 279 4.10 3.55 -22.85
CA LYS A 279 4.95 3.47 -24.05
C LYS A 279 6.13 4.44 -24.04
N GLU A 280 6.02 5.50 -23.25
CA GLU A 280 7.05 6.51 -23.03
C GLU A 280 7.99 6.19 -21.89
N GLY A 281 7.81 5.03 -21.22
CA GLY A 281 8.63 4.59 -20.09
C GLY A 281 8.32 5.30 -18.77
N ARG A 282 7.16 5.97 -18.66
CA ARG A 282 6.65 6.55 -17.42
C ARG A 282 5.71 5.57 -16.75
N VAL A 283 5.51 5.71 -15.45
CA VAL A 283 4.53 4.88 -14.73
C VAL A 283 3.13 5.09 -15.32
N ALA A 284 2.50 4.02 -15.77
CA ALA A 284 1.14 4.05 -16.29
C ALA A 284 0.15 4.34 -15.15
N LEU A 285 -0.65 5.40 -15.30
CA LEU A 285 -1.59 5.83 -14.27
C LEU A 285 -3.03 5.55 -14.69
N VAL A 286 -3.79 5.02 -13.73
CA VAL A 286 -5.22 4.77 -13.82
C VAL A 286 -5.96 5.48 -12.68
N ASN A 287 -7.28 5.51 -12.71
CA ASN A 287 -8.09 6.05 -11.63
C ASN A 287 -8.42 5.00 -10.55
N LEU A 288 -8.96 5.45 -9.43
CA LEU A 288 -9.35 4.56 -8.33
C LEU A 288 -10.45 3.58 -8.75
N THR A 289 -11.39 4.00 -9.62
CA THR A 289 -12.45 3.13 -10.15
C THR A 289 -11.88 1.90 -10.82
N ALA A 290 -10.89 2.06 -11.71
CA ALA A 290 -10.23 0.93 -12.37
C ALA A 290 -9.62 -0.04 -11.36
N LYS A 291 -8.96 0.47 -10.32
CA LYS A 291 -8.32 -0.34 -9.27
C LYS A 291 -9.35 -1.08 -8.41
N LEU A 292 -10.46 -0.44 -8.04
CA LEU A 292 -11.50 -1.05 -7.23
C LEU A 292 -12.26 -2.13 -8.02
N LEU A 293 -12.57 -1.88 -9.29
CA LEU A 293 -13.18 -2.88 -10.16
C LEU A 293 -12.26 -4.08 -10.38
N GLN A 294 -10.96 -3.86 -10.57
CA GLN A 294 -9.97 -4.91 -10.69
C GLN A 294 -9.96 -5.83 -9.46
N LEU A 295 -9.97 -5.25 -8.25
CA LEU A 295 -10.05 -5.99 -6.99
C LEU A 295 -11.36 -6.81 -6.89
N VAL A 296 -12.49 -6.14 -7.17
CA VAL A 296 -13.83 -6.79 -7.09
C VAL A 296 -13.93 -7.95 -8.07
N ILE A 297 -13.52 -7.75 -9.33
CA ILE A 297 -13.56 -8.78 -10.37
C ILE A 297 -12.67 -9.97 -9.97
N ALA A 298 -11.45 -9.72 -9.50
CA ALA A 298 -10.54 -10.77 -9.06
C ALA A 298 -11.13 -11.64 -7.94
N LYS A 299 -11.87 -11.03 -7.00
CA LYS A 299 -12.54 -11.78 -5.92
C LYS A 299 -13.82 -12.44 -6.37
N ALA A 300 -14.62 -11.75 -7.19
CA ALA A 300 -15.89 -12.31 -7.71
C ALA A 300 -15.66 -13.52 -8.64
N ALA A 301 -14.54 -13.54 -9.38
CA ALA A 301 -14.17 -14.69 -10.20
C ALA A 301 -13.94 -15.98 -9.39
N ASN A 302 -13.68 -15.85 -8.10
CA ASN A 302 -13.52 -16.98 -7.18
C ASN A 302 -14.76 -17.25 -6.32
N LEU A 303 -15.91 -16.65 -6.63
CA LEU A 303 -17.14 -16.86 -5.87
C LEU A 303 -17.76 -18.21 -6.22
N VAL A 304 -17.93 -19.07 -5.22
CA VAL A 304 -18.70 -20.31 -5.31
C VAL A 304 -20.15 -20.02 -4.94
N PRO A 305 -21.10 -20.18 -5.86
CA PRO A 305 -22.52 -19.94 -5.58
C PRO A 305 -23.01 -20.76 -4.39
N GLY A 306 -23.67 -20.09 -3.43
CA GLY A 306 -24.16 -20.71 -2.20
C GLY A 306 -23.08 -21.05 -1.17
N GLY A 307 -21.80 -20.76 -1.46
CA GLY A 307 -20.67 -21.07 -0.59
C GLY A 307 -19.94 -19.84 -0.09
N GLY A 308 -19.32 -19.07 -0.97
CA GLY A 308 -18.50 -17.92 -0.64
C GLY A 308 -17.27 -17.80 -1.54
N VAL A 309 -16.35 -16.90 -1.23
CA VAL A 309 -15.14 -16.68 -2.01
C VAL A 309 -14.14 -17.81 -1.76
N TRP A 310 -13.77 -18.51 -2.81
CA TRP A 310 -12.71 -19.52 -2.77
C TRP A 310 -11.35 -18.87 -2.63
N MET A 311 -10.58 -19.34 -1.67
CA MET A 311 -9.21 -18.90 -1.48
C MET A 311 -8.26 -19.88 -2.17
N ASN A 312 -7.70 -19.41 -3.27
CA ASN A 312 -6.67 -20.13 -4.01
C ASN A 312 -5.32 -19.47 -3.72
N THR A 313 -4.74 -19.83 -2.60
CA THR A 313 -3.38 -19.38 -2.26
C THR A 313 -2.42 -20.55 -2.38
N GLN A 314 -1.25 -20.29 -2.91
CA GLN A 314 -0.19 -21.30 -2.99
C GLN A 314 0.37 -21.62 -1.58
N ARG A 315 0.17 -20.71 -0.63
CA ARG A 315 0.61 -20.80 0.75
C ARG A 315 -0.51 -20.38 1.69
N PRO A 316 -0.95 -21.27 2.56
CA PRO A 316 -2.07 -21.01 3.46
C PRO A 316 -1.72 -20.22 4.72
N GLU A 317 -0.46 -19.92 4.99
CA GLU A 317 0.04 -19.34 6.24
C GLU A 317 -0.53 -17.93 6.53
N TRP A 318 -0.97 -17.23 5.50
CA TRP A 318 -1.48 -15.87 5.58
C TRP A 318 -2.99 -15.77 5.76
N ASN A 319 -3.66 -16.90 5.70
CA ASN A 319 -5.09 -16.99 5.91
C ASN A 319 -5.36 -18.14 6.89
N ASP A 320 -5.81 -17.81 8.09
CA ASP A 320 -6.05 -18.81 9.14
C ASP A 320 -7.11 -19.83 8.73
N ALA A 321 -8.10 -19.43 7.94
CA ALA A 321 -9.09 -20.36 7.38
C ALA A 321 -8.44 -21.30 6.35
N ASN A 322 -7.54 -20.79 5.50
CA ASN A 322 -6.79 -21.62 4.57
C ASN A 322 -5.82 -22.56 5.29
N ASN A 323 -5.22 -22.13 6.39
CA ASN A 323 -4.39 -23.00 7.21
C ASN A 323 -5.19 -24.19 7.72
N ALA A 324 -6.38 -23.95 8.26
CA ALA A 324 -7.27 -25.00 8.75
C ALA A 324 -7.74 -25.95 7.64
N LEU A 325 -7.88 -25.45 6.40
CA LEU A 325 -8.36 -26.18 5.23
C LEU A 325 -7.22 -26.63 4.29
N ALA A 326 -5.98 -26.55 4.72
CA ALA A 326 -4.78 -26.91 3.96
C ALA A 326 -4.68 -26.20 2.59
N GLY A 327 -5.05 -24.94 2.53
CA GLY A 327 -5.05 -24.12 1.34
C GLY A 327 -6.27 -24.30 0.42
N TRP A 328 -7.27 -25.04 0.86
CA TRP A 328 -8.48 -25.35 0.08
C TRP A 328 -9.71 -24.96 0.87
N GLY A 329 -10.43 -23.97 0.46
CA GLY A 329 -11.69 -23.65 1.12
C GLY A 329 -12.24 -22.27 0.82
N LEU A 330 -13.40 -22.05 1.38
CA LEU A 330 -14.16 -20.80 1.28
C LEU A 330 -13.81 -19.91 2.46
N SER A 331 -13.41 -18.66 2.18
CA SER A 331 -13.14 -17.69 3.23
C SER A 331 -14.40 -16.94 3.61
N MET A 332 -14.90 -17.19 4.81
CA MET A 332 -16.04 -16.45 5.37
C MET A 332 -15.70 -14.97 5.51
N VAL A 333 -14.51 -14.65 6.00
CA VAL A 333 -14.08 -13.27 6.21
C VAL A 333 -14.03 -12.51 4.88
N THR A 334 -13.38 -13.08 3.86
CA THR A 334 -13.31 -12.46 2.52
C THR A 334 -14.71 -12.29 1.91
N THR A 335 -15.60 -13.25 2.09
CA THR A 335 -16.97 -13.19 1.59
C THR A 335 -17.76 -12.05 2.23
N CYS A 336 -17.70 -11.91 3.56
CA CYS A 336 -18.38 -10.83 4.28
C CYS A 336 -17.81 -9.45 3.93
N TYR A 337 -16.48 -9.33 3.81
CA TYR A 337 -15.86 -8.06 3.41
C TYR A 337 -16.12 -7.73 1.94
N MET A 338 -16.25 -8.72 1.08
CA MET A 338 -16.66 -8.51 -0.32
C MET A 338 -18.08 -7.95 -0.39
N GLU A 339 -19.01 -8.47 0.39
CA GLU A 339 -20.37 -7.92 0.50
C GLU A 339 -20.33 -6.45 0.99
N ARG A 340 -19.55 -6.18 2.04
CA ARG A 340 -19.38 -4.82 2.58
C ARG A 340 -18.78 -3.88 1.53
N MET A 341 -17.75 -4.31 0.81
CA MET A 341 -17.14 -3.55 -0.29
C MET A 341 -18.17 -3.23 -1.38
N LEU A 342 -18.94 -4.21 -1.82
CA LEU A 342 -19.94 -4.01 -2.86
C LEU A 342 -21.03 -3.00 -2.43
N LYS A 343 -21.51 -3.07 -1.20
CA LYS A 343 -22.46 -2.08 -0.65
C LYS A 343 -21.87 -0.69 -0.66
N PHE A 344 -20.64 -0.54 -0.17
CA PHE A 344 -19.91 0.73 -0.16
C PHE A 344 -19.74 1.31 -1.58
N LEU A 345 -19.39 0.47 -2.57
CA LEU A 345 -19.26 0.90 -3.96
C LEU A 345 -20.59 1.29 -4.58
N ILE A 346 -21.67 0.57 -4.28
CA ILE A 346 -23.02 0.93 -4.72
C ILE A 346 -23.41 2.31 -4.18
N ASP A 347 -23.11 2.60 -2.91
CA ASP A 347 -23.41 3.88 -2.30
C ASP A 347 -22.59 5.02 -2.92
N ILE A 348 -21.30 4.81 -3.15
CA ILE A 348 -20.42 5.81 -3.79
C ILE A 348 -20.86 6.08 -5.22
N TYR A 349 -20.96 5.05 -6.05
CA TYR A 349 -21.31 5.23 -7.47
C TYR A 349 -22.77 5.64 -7.66
N GLY A 350 -23.66 5.27 -6.73
CA GLY A 350 -25.05 5.71 -6.72
C GLY A 350 -25.21 7.22 -6.56
N ARG A 351 -24.27 7.87 -5.84
CA ARG A 351 -24.23 9.34 -5.73
C ARG A 351 -23.81 10.03 -7.03
N HIS A 352 -23.17 9.31 -7.92
CA HIS A 352 -22.60 9.81 -9.20
C HIS A 352 -23.15 9.01 -10.39
N SER A 353 -24.44 8.70 -10.38
CA SER A 353 -25.09 7.81 -11.38
C SER A 353 -24.96 8.28 -12.84
N GLU A 354 -24.76 9.57 -13.07
CA GLU A 354 -24.55 10.17 -14.41
C GLU A 354 -23.06 10.26 -14.81
N ALA A 355 -22.13 9.93 -13.91
CA ALA A 355 -20.71 10.03 -14.22
C ALA A 355 -20.25 8.87 -15.12
N VAL A 356 -19.35 9.18 -16.03
CA VAL A 356 -18.67 8.22 -16.89
C VAL A 356 -17.22 8.14 -16.48
N TYR A 357 -16.77 6.94 -16.15
CA TYR A 357 -15.39 6.67 -15.75
C TYR A 357 -14.64 5.98 -16.89
N GLU A 358 -13.47 6.49 -17.23
CA GLU A 358 -12.55 5.81 -18.13
C GLU A 358 -11.83 4.69 -17.36
N ILE A 359 -11.85 3.46 -17.88
CA ILE A 359 -11.29 2.27 -17.24
C ILE A 359 -10.15 1.70 -18.10
#